data_2b53f45eede9fde811a05215427d0e9f
#
_entry.id   2b53f45eede9fde811a05215427d0e9f
#
_cell.length_a   1.000
_cell.length_b   1.000
_cell.length_c   1.000
_cell.angle_alpha   90.00
_cell.angle_beta   90.00
_cell.angle_gamma   90.00
#
_symmetry.space_group_name_H-M   'P 1'
#
loop_
_entity.id
_entity.type
_entity.pdbx_description
1 polymer ?
#
loop_
_entity_poly.entity_id
_entity_poly.type
_entity_poly.pdbx_seq_one_letter_code
_entity_poly.pdbx_strand_id
1 'polypeptide(L)'
;MANKEFDLGNVIGPRGEKGERGEQGPRGEKGERGEPGYSVVIELYGVRIDTTDSNPETACVYTDAATGLIPASGNNGAFNGGDWLNRYPFNKIKPCLFKNGAVVGYLNPDNFAQFEDGSAADISSGDAGDVMIEIPKFYYKIGRIGNYVEVKIANTLMEGFTDYAFSYKGEVKDKFYIGAYLGYKDGNGKLRSLTGKTVTGNMTIGAARTAAQANGAGYEQLAFNKLTALQVLYIVMFKNLNSQAALGQGYTSASNYRDTGATDAKGMTYGTNTANSANDTVKFLGIEDFYGNLCQWVDGFISGSNIAKIADGNFNDTGADYESHARMGTVNWSYIKDVVADNKLGFTPNTGGGSTTTYYADYGYIGNSACVLYFGGYYGSGAGAGAFYFVCDCSASVAYSYIGARLCFCG
;
A
#
# COMPACT_ATOMS: atom_id res chain seq x y z
N MET A 1 50.87 96.57 54.29
CA MET A 1 49.59 96.90 53.59
C MET A 1 48.83 95.59 53.49
N ALA A 2 47.74 95.44 54.19
CA ALA A 2 46.95 94.25 54.32
C ALA A 2 45.95 94.03 53.21
N ASN A 3 46.02 92.90 52.53
CA ASN A 3 44.96 92.52 51.60
C ASN A 3 43.73 91.94 52.36
N LYS A 4 42.57 92.55 52.18
CA LYS A 4 41.29 91.95 52.63
C LYS A 4 40.78 91.04 51.57
N GLU A 5 40.65 89.73 51.90
CA GLU A 5 39.85 88.84 51.13
C GLU A 5 38.37 88.98 51.47
N PHE A 6 37.51 89.07 50.45
CA PHE A 6 36.07 89.03 50.60
C PHE A 6 35.58 87.63 50.33
N ASP A 7 34.97 87.04 51.35
CA ASP A 7 34.32 85.76 51.28
C ASP A 7 32.92 85.99 50.61
N LEU A 8 32.75 85.40 49.42
CA LEU A 8 31.44 85.38 48.71
C LEU A 8 30.77 84.08 49.08
N GLY A 9 29.94 84.15 50.10
CA GLY A 9 29.13 82.99 50.52
C GLY A 9 28.41 82.34 49.39
N ASN A 10 28.37 81.01 49.37
CA ASN A 10 27.64 80.15 48.44
C ASN A 10 26.14 80.49 48.45
N VAL A 11 25.67 81.12 47.39
CA VAL A 11 24.23 81.37 47.15
C VAL A 11 23.67 80.10 46.42
N ILE A 12 23.09 79.14 47.17
CA ILE A 12 22.33 78.05 46.62
C ILE A 12 20.96 78.53 46.19
N GLY A 13 20.74 78.59 44.88
CA GLY A 13 19.43 78.96 44.34
C GLY A 13 18.35 77.86 44.68
N PRO A 14 17.09 78.22 44.68
CA PRO A 14 16.01 77.31 45.00
C PRO A 14 15.99 76.10 44.04
N ARG A 15 15.75 74.93 44.59
CA ARG A 15 15.63 73.67 43.84
C ARG A 15 14.50 73.80 42.82
N GLY A 16 14.80 73.50 41.52
CA GLY A 16 13.79 73.48 40.45
C GLY A 16 12.65 72.49 40.75
N GLU A 17 11.45 72.90 40.33
CA GLU A 17 10.24 72.09 40.50
C GLU A 17 10.42 70.72 39.83
N LYS A 18 9.87 69.65 40.41
CA LYS A 18 9.84 68.29 39.90
C LYS A 18 9.03 68.27 38.61
N GLY A 19 9.64 67.87 37.49
CA GLY A 19 8.97 67.71 36.21
C GLY A 19 7.72 66.82 36.32
N GLU A 20 6.68 67.23 35.60
CA GLU A 20 5.44 66.41 35.52
C GLU A 20 5.65 65.03 35.05
N ARG A 21 4.88 64.11 35.62
CA ARG A 21 4.90 62.68 35.25
C ARG A 21 4.40 62.55 33.81
N GLY A 22 5.21 62.01 32.90
CA GLY A 22 4.80 61.75 31.51
C GLY A 22 3.51 60.94 31.46
N GLU A 23 2.68 61.24 30.48
CA GLU A 23 1.41 60.56 30.24
C GLU A 23 1.64 59.06 30.00
N GLN A 24 0.75 58.24 30.52
CA GLN A 24 0.77 56.78 30.30
C GLN A 24 0.53 56.48 28.81
N GLY A 25 1.45 55.82 28.17
CA GLY A 25 1.33 55.42 26.76
C GLY A 25 0.03 54.64 26.49
N PRO A 26 -0.53 54.74 25.28
CA PRO A 26 -1.76 54.05 24.92
C PRO A 26 -1.62 52.53 25.17
N ARG A 27 -2.69 51.91 25.65
CA ARG A 27 -2.78 50.48 25.87
C ARG A 27 -2.51 49.74 24.54
N GLY A 28 -1.56 48.82 24.49
CA GLY A 28 -1.27 48.01 23.31
C GLY A 28 -2.54 47.35 22.77
N GLU A 29 -2.68 47.26 21.48
CA GLU A 29 -3.80 46.62 20.80
C GLU A 29 -3.94 45.16 21.28
N LYS A 30 -5.20 44.70 21.41
CA LYS A 30 -5.51 43.32 21.77
C LYS A 30 -4.99 42.40 20.65
N GLY A 31 -4.07 41.47 20.96
CA GLY A 31 -3.57 40.50 20.01
C GLY A 31 -4.71 39.82 19.24
N GLU A 32 -4.52 39.62 17.97
CA GLU A 32 -5.50 38.94 17.09
C GLU A 32 -5.88 37.58 17.72
N ARG A 33 -7.16 37.23 17.56
CA ARG A 33 -7.68 35.93 17.99
C ARG A 33 -6.98 34.86 17.15
N GLY A 34 -6.26 33.95 17.80
CA GLY A 34 -5.64 32.81 17.12
C GLY A 34 -6.66 32.11 16.22
N GLU A 35 -6.22 31.73 15.01
CA GLU A 35 -7.01 30.95 14.06
C GLU A 35 -7.72 29.79 14.77
N PRO A 36 -8.99 29.47 14.43
CA PRO A 36 -9.67 28.31 14.96
C PRO A 36 -8.82 27.07 14.65
N GLY A 37 -8.36 26.36 15.66
CA GLY A 37 -7.67 25.09 15.45
C GLY A 37 -8.57 24.17 14.62
N TYR A 38 -8.09 23.74 13.45
CA TYR A 38 -8.79 22.72 12.67
C TYR A 38 -8.79 21.44 13.50
N SER A 39 -9.95 21.03 13.97
CA SER A 39 -10.09 19.69 14.55
C SER A 39 -9.95 18.68 13.42
N VAL A 40 -8.81 17.99 13.36
CA VAL A 40 -8.63 16.86 12.45
C VAL A 40 -9.63 15.77 12.87
N VAL A 41 -10.58 15.46 12.01
CA VAL A 41 -11.45 14.31 12.22
C VAL A 41 -10.60 13.05 12.07
N ILE A 42 -10.44 12.31 13.15
CA ILE A 42 -9.71 11.05 13.12
C ILE A 42 -10.62 9.99 12.51
N GLU A 43 -10.20 9.46 11.38
CA GLU A 43 -10.81 8.29 10.75
C GLU A 43 -9.98 7.05 11.12
N LEU A 44 -10.55 6.20 11.97
CA LEU A 44 -9.93 4.97 12.46
C LEU A 44 -10.86 3.80 12.16
N TYR A 45 -10.45 2.90 11.30
CA TYR A 45 -11.21 1.71 10.92
C TYR A 45 -10.40 0.45 11.24
N GLY A 46 -11.06 -0.56 11.82
CA GLY A 46 -10.39 -1.79 12.20
C GLY A 46 -11.17 -3.05 11.85
N VAL A 47 -10.41 -4.13 11.68
CA VAL A 47 -10.90 -5.50 11.61
C VAL A 47 -10.13 -6.31 12.64
N ARG A 48 -10.85 -7.07 13.45
CA ARG A 48 -10.30 -8.08 14.35
C ARG A 48 -10.60 -9.46 13.78
N ILE A 49 -9.58 -10.28 13.65
CA ILE A 49 -9.63 -11.64 13.09
C ILE A 49 -9.46 -12.63 14.24
N ASP A 50 -10.44 -13.49 14.47
CA ASP A 50 -10.35 -14.61 15.44
C ASP A 50 -9.63 -15.79 14.76
N THR A 51 -8.41 -16.10 15.18
CA THR A 51 -7.61 -17.18 14.61
C THR A 51 -8.09 -18.58 15.01
N THR A 52 -9.08 -18.67 15.90
CA THR A 52 -9.72 -19.93 16.30
C THR A 52 -10.97 -20.24 15.47
N ASP A 53 -11.58 -19.23 14.86
CA ASP A 53 -12.68 -19.41 13.92
C ASP A 53 -12.13 -19.77 12.53
N SER A 54 -12.54 -20.92 12.02
CA SER A 54 -12.07 -21.37 10.69
C SER A 54 -12.85 -20.77 9.52
N ASN A 55 -14.00 -20.15 9.76
CA ASN A 55 -14.79 -19.52 8.70
C ASN A 55 -14.18 -18.17 8.31
N PRO A 56 -13.75 -17.97 7.05
CA PRO A 56 -13.08 -16.75 6.59
C PRO A 56 -13.85 -15.46 6.80
N GLU A 57 -15.18 -15.51 6.79
CA GLU A 57 -16.06 -14.35 6.92
C GLU A 57 -16.38 -14.03 8.38
N THR A 58 -16.79 -15.04 9.17
CA THR A 58 -17.19 -14.85 10.57
C THR A 58 -16.01 -14.62 11.48
N ALA A 59 -14.83 -15.14 11.14
CA ALA A 59 -13.57 -14.83 11.83
C ALA A 59 -13.27 -13.33 11.87
N CYS A 60 -13.75 -12.57 10.89
CA CYS A 60 -13.49 -11.14 10.75
C CYS A 60 -14.63 -10.31 11.35
N VAL A 61 -14.31 -9.44 12.29
CA VAL A 61 -15.28 -8.53 12.94
C VAL A 61 -14.76 -7.09 12.86
N TYR A 62 -15.62 -6.17 12.41
CA TYR A 62 -15.29 -4.74 12.41
C TYR A 62 -15.15 -4.19 13.82
N THR A 63 -14.18 -3.30 14.00
CA THR A 63 -13.90 -2.57 15.24
C THR A 63 -13.78 -1.07 14.96
N ASP A 64 -13.70 -0.28 16.01
CA ASP A 64 -13.55 1.17 15.94
C ASP A 64 -14.70 1.81 15.09
N ALA A 65 -14.44 2.80 14.27
CA ALA A 65 -15.45 3.44 13.42
C ALA A 65 -15.93 2.55 12.26
N ALA A 66 -15.36 1.36 12.07
CA ALA A 66 -15.88 0.37 11.12
C ALA A 66 -17.08 -0.42 11.67
N THR A 67 -17.31 -0.39 13.00
CA THR A 67 -18.42 -1.13 13.62
C THR A 67 -19.76 -0.73 13.01
N GLY A 68 -20.49 -1.73 12.50
CA GLY A 68 -21.79 -1.54 11.84
C GLY A 68 -21.72 -1.17 10.37
N LEU A 69 -20.52 -0.97 9.80
CA LEU A 69 -20.39 -0.75 8.35
C LEU A 69 -20.65 -2.03 7.56
N ILE A 70 -21.14 -1.83 6.34
CA ILE A 70 -21.36 -2.91 5.37
C ILE A 70 -20.04 -3.17 4.62
N PRO A 71 -19.52 -4.42 4.65
CA PRO A 71 -18.33 -4.76 3.88
C PRO A 71 -18.62 -4.72 2.37
N ALA A 72 -17.56 -4.51 1.59
CA ALA A 72 -17.65 -4.66 0.15
C ALA A 72 -17.83 -6.14 -0.23
N SER A 73 -18.47 -6.38 -1.37
CA SER A 73 -18.61 -7.69 -1.99
C SER A 73 -18.52 -7.55 -3.51
N GLY A 74 -17.91 -8.52 -4.18
CA GLY A 74 -17.56 -8.35 -5.60
C GLY A 74 -17.70 -9.56 -6.48
N ASN A 75 -18.29 -10.64 -6.03
CA ASN A 75 -18.40 -11.82 -6.87
C ASN A 75 -19.59 -11.72 -7.87
N ASN A 76 -19.53 -12.48 -8.97
CA ASN A 76 -20.54 -12.52 -10.07
C ASN A 76 -20.63 -11.22 -10.92
N GLY A 77 -19.58 -10.43 -11.00
CA GLY A 77 -19.51 -9.24 -11.85
C GLY A 77 -20.29 -8.02 -11.36
N ALA A 78 -20.92 -8.12 -10.18
CA ALA A 78 -21.66 -7.04 -9.54
C ALA A 78 -20.94 -6.58 -8.28
N PHE A 79 -20.00 -5.65 -8.44
CA PHE A 79 -19.32 -5.07 -7.28
C PHE A 79 -20.25 -4.16 -6.47
N ASN A 80 -20.33 -4.43 -5.18
CA ASN A 80 -20.95 -3.55 -4.20
C ASN A 80 -19.84 -3.06 -3.23
N GLY A 81 -19.58 -1.75 -3.22
CA GLY A 81 -18.55 -1.14 -2.39
C GLY A 81 -18.89 -1.09 -0.90
N GLY A 82 -20.10 -1.51 -0.50
CA GLY A 82 -20.56 -1.35 0.87
C GLY A 82 -20.50 0.13 1.29
N ASP A 83 -19.97 0.38 2.47
CA ASP A 83 -19.82 1.74 3.01
C ASP A 83 -18.42 2.34 2.74
N TRP A 84 -17.56 1.70 1.90
CA TRP A 84 -16.14 2.03 1.84
C TRP A 84 -15.75 3.05 0.78
N LEU A 85 -16.45 3.14 -0.36
CA LEU A 85 -16.03 3.96 -1.51
C LEU A 85 -15.86 5.45 -1.20
N ASN A 86 -16.61 5.97 -0.21
CA ASN A 86 -16.54 7.38 0.19
C ASN A 86 -15.66 7.63 1.43
N ARG A 87 -14.94 6.62 1.93
CA ARG A 87 -14.09 6.72 3.11
C ARG A 87 -12.61 6.77 2.75
N TYR A 88 -11.86 7.49 3.57
CA TYR A 88 -10.40 7.51 3.43
C TYR A 88 -9.80 6.15 3.84
N PRO A 89 -8.79 5.63 3.10
CA PRO A 89 -8.13 6.22 1.93
C PRO A 89 -8.80 5.87 0.59
N PHE A 90 -9.84 5.03 0.56
CA PHE A 90 -10.45 4.46 -0.65
C PHE A 90 -10.95 5.54 -1.64
N ASN A 91 -11.55 6.63 -1.12
CA ASN A 91 -12.06 7.75 -1.92
C ASN A 91 -10.95 8.65 -2.53
N LYS A 92 -9.68 8.37 -2.22
CA LYS A 92 -8.50 9.10 -2.73
C LYS A 92 -7.64 8.27 -3.66
N ILE A 93 -7.92 6.98 -3.78
CA ILE A 93 -7.22 6.09 -4.71
C ILE A 93 -7.69 6.39 -6.14
N LYS A 94 -6.76 6.71 -7.03
CA LYS A 94 -7.08 7.17 -8.39
C LYS A 94 -6.24 6.48 -9.46
N PRO A 95 -6.84 6.11 -10.61
CA PRO A 95 -6.09 5.69 -11.78
C PRO A 95 -5.50 6.91 -12.50
N CYS A 96 -4.30 6.77 -13.05
CA CYS A 96 -3.64 7.85 -13.78
C CYS A 96 -2.74 7.31 -14.90
N LEU A 97 -2.46 8.13 -15.89
CA LEU A 97 -1.28 7.99 -16.74
C LEU A 97 -0.09 8.60 -16.02
N PHE A 98 1.00 7.84 -15.96
CA PHE A 98 2.19 8.18 -15.20
C PHE A 98 3.44 8.05 -16.08
N LYS A 99 4.25 9.12 -16.16
CA LYS A 99 5.43 9.15 -17.00
C LYS A 99 6.53 9.97 -16.34
N ASN A 100 7.77 9.48 -16.40
CA ASN A 100 8.95 10.20 -15.91
C ASN A 100 8.81 10.64 -14.43
N GLY A 101 8.19 9.80 -13.57
CA GLY A 101 8.03 10.09 -12.15
C GLY A 101 6.88 11.05 -11.81
N ALA A 102 5.99 11.36 -12.75
CA ALA A 102 4.90 12.31 -12.54
C ALA A 102 3.57 11.83 -13.16
N VAL A 103 2.45 12.25 -12.57
CA VAL A 103 1.11 12.09 -13.13
C VAL A 103 0.97 12.99 -14.36
N VAL A 104 0.61 12.42 -15.50
CA VAL A 104 0.28 13.12 -16.75
C VAL A 104 -1.17 13.58 -16.73
N GLY A 105 -2.07 12.71 -16.25
CA GLY A 105 -3.50 12.98 -16.10
C GLY A 105 -4.18 11.86 -15.34
N TYR A 106 -5.25 12.17 -14.60
CA TYR A 106 -6.08 11.18 -13.95
C TYR A 106 -7.09 10.59 -14.93
N LEU A 107 -7.25 9.27 -14.87
CA LEU A 107 -8.17 8.52 -15.72
C LEU A 107 -9.55 8.43 -15.06
N ASN A 108 -10.56 8.26 -15.91
CA ASN A 108 -11.91 7.97 -15.44
C ASN A 108 -11.92 6.62 -14.70
N PRO A 109 -12.33 6.58 -13.42
CA PRO A 109 -12.34 5.35 -12.63
C PRO A 109 -13.26 4.26 -13.19
N ASP A 110 -14.27 4.62 -13.97
CA ASP A 110 -15.20 3.66 -14.59
C ASP A 110 -14.73 3.16 -15.96
N ASN A 111 -13.83 3.92 -16.64
CA ASN A 111 -13.30 3.56 -17.95
C ASN A 111 -11.90 4.16 -18.14
N PHE A 112 -10.86 3.35 -18.00
CA PHE A 112 -9.46 3.80 -18.07
C PHE A 112 -9.03 4.29 -19.48
N ALA A 113 -9.81 3.99 -20.54
CA ALA A 113 -9.57 4.56 -21.87
C ALA A 113 -9.98 6.03 -21.99
N GLN A 114 -10.40 6.67 -20.91
CA GLN A 114 -10.77 8.07 -20.84
C GLN A 114 -10.09 8.77 -19.66
N PHE A 115 -9.82 10.06 -19.79
CA PHE A 115 -9.49 10.93 -18.67
C PHE A 115 -10.75 11.29 -17.85
N GLU A 116 -10.57 11.88 -16.66
CA GLU A 116 -11.69 12.34 -15.81
C GLU A 116 -12.63 13.35 -16.54
N ASP A 117 -12.13 14.11 -17.51
CA ASP A 117 -12.90 15.05 -18.33
C ASP A 117 -13.65 14.40 -19.51
N GLY A 118 -13.53 13.08 -19.67
CA GLY A 118 -14.15 12.29 -20.76
C GLY A 118 -13.37 12.24 -22.07
N SER A 119 -12.27 12.97 -22.19
CA SER A 119 -11.40 12.88 -23.37
C SER A 119 -10.69 11.52 -23.46
N ALA A 120 -10.33 11.08 -24.67
CA ALA A 120 -9.69 9.79 -24.89
C ALA A 120 -8.27 9.74 -24.28
N ALA A 121 -7.95 8.66 -23.57
CA ALA A 121 -6.63 8.38 -23.01
C ALA A 121 -5.96 7.23 -23.75
N ASP A 122 -4.70 7.41 -24.15
CA ASP A 122 -3.89 6.32 -24.70
C ASP A 122 -3.26 5.51 -23.56
N ILE A 123 -3.88 4.37 -23.29
CA ILE A 123 -3.45 3.43 -22.27
C ILE A 123 -2.71 2.20 -22.84
N SER A 124 -2.43 2.20 -24.15
CA SER A 124 -1.93 1.03 -24.89
C SER A 124 -0.56 1.20 -25.53
N SER A 125 -0.22 2.36 -26.08
CA SER A 125 1.06 2.58 -26.76
C SER A 125 2.23 2.70 -25.78
N GLY A 126 2.00 3.33 -24.63
CA GLY A 126 3.01 3.72 -23.66
C GLY A 126 3.66 5.08 -23.98
N ASP A 127 3.28 5.74 -25.06
CA ASP A 127 3.79 7.07 -25.42
C ASP A 127 3.31 8.13 -24.42
N ALA A 128 2.07 8.01 -23.96
CA ALA A 128 1.50 8.88 -22.94
C ALA A 128 1.93 8.52 -21.50
N GLY A 129 2.55 7.36 -21.30
CA GLY A 129 2.97 6.86 -19.98
C GLY A 129 2.44 5.47 -19.69
N ASP A 130 2.59 5.04 -18.45
CA ASP A 130 2.05 3.80 -17.92
C ASP A 130 0.74 4.05 -17.17
N VAL A 131 -0.17 3.08 -17.20
CA VAL A 131 -1.39 3.14 -16.38
C VAL A 131 -1.05 2.72 -14.96
N MET A 132 -1.12 3.66 -14.03
CA MET A 132 -0.78 3.44 -12.65
C MET A 132 -1.95 3.80 -11.73
N ILE A 133 -1.97 3.21 -10.57
CA ILE A 133 -2.91 3.54 -9.49
C ILE A 133 -2.16 4.30 -8.41
N GLU A 134 -2.60 5.51 -8.14
CA GLU A 134 -2.12 6.33 -7.04
C GLU A 134 -2.73 5.85 -5.72
N ILE A 135 -1.89 5.45 -4.77
CA ILE A 135 -2.28 5.06 -3.41
C ILE A 135 -1.81 6.13 -2.44
N PRO A 136 -2.71 6.91 -1.82
CA PRO A 136 -2.35 7.95 -0.85
C PRO A 136 -1.86 7.35 0.45
N LYS A 137 -0.99 8.06 1.18
CA LYS A 137 -0.46 7.64 2.46
C LYS A 137 -1.58 7.49 3.49
N PHE A 138 -1.62 6.36 4.14
CA PHE A 138 -2.39 6.10 5.35
C PHE A 138 -1.49 5.42 6.38
N TYR A 139 -1.91 5.45 7.63
CA TYR A 139 -1.25 4.76 8.72
C TYR A 139 -1.99 3.46 8.99
N TYR A 140 -1.25 2.40 9.29
CA TYR A 140 -1.84 1.12 9.62
C TYR A 140 -1.21 0.47 10.84
N LYS A 141 -1.94 -0.43 11.44
CA LYS A 141 -1.48 -1.30 12.52
C LYS A 141 -1.88 -2.73 12.18
N ILE A 142 -0.90 -3.63 12.24
CA ILE A 142 -1.11 -5.07 12.23
C ILE A 142 -0.47 -5.60 13.50
N GLY A 143 -1.21 -6.35 14.31
CA GLY A 143 -0.69 -6.88 15.57
C GLY A 143 -1.52 -8.02 16.10
N ARG A 144 -0.96 -8.73 17.09
CA ARG A 144 -1.61 -9.88 17.70
C ARG A 144 -1.89 -9.62 19.19
N ILE A 145 -3.10 -9.96 19.61
CA ILE A 145 -3.53 -9.93 21.02
C ILE A 145 -4.21 -11.26 21.34
N GLY A 146 -3.49 -12.16 21.99
CA GLY A 146 -3.98 -13.51 22.25
C GLY A 146 -4.30 -14.26 20.95
N ASN A 147 -5.54 -14.73 20.81
CA ASN A 147 -6.03 -15.42 19.61
C ASN A 147 -6.54 -14.47 18.53
N TYR A 148 -6.36 -13.17 18.67
CA TYR A 148 -6.86 -12.19 17.72
C TYR A 148 -5.71 -11.52 16.96
N VAL A 149 -5.90 -11.36 15.65
CA VAL A 149 -5.12 -10.44 14.82
C VAL A 149 -5.93 -9.16 14.64
N GLU A 150 -5.33 -8.01 14.96
CA GLU A 150 -5.91 -6.70 14.70
C GLU A 150 -5.28 -6.09 13.45
N VAL A 151 -6.12 -5.63 12.53
CA VAL A 151 -5.74 -4.87 11.34
C VAL A 151 -6.50 -3.56 11.37
N LYS A 152 -5.78 -2.44 11.42
CA LYS A 152 -6.39 -1.11 11.52
C LYS A 152 -5.77 -0.15 10.52
N ILE A 153 -6.57 0.81 10.04
CA ILE A 153 -6.10 1.95 9.23
C ILE A 153 -6.54 3.27 9.87
N ALA A 154 -5.73 4.30 9.70
CA ALA A 154 -6.05 5.65 10.17
C ALA A 154 -5.54 6.72 9.19
N ASN A 155 -6.18 7.90 9.18
CA ASN A 155 -5.73 9.06 8.41
C ASN A 155 -4.63 9.88 9.13
N THR A 156 -4.29 9.53 10.35
CA THR A 156 -3.25 10.18 11.16
C THR A 156 -2.42 9.16 11.91
N LEU A 157 -1.16 9.52 12.22
CA LEU A 157 -0.27 8.67 12.99
C LEU A 157 -0.77 8.55 14.44
N MET A 158 -0.90 7.32 14.92
CA MET A 158 -1.32 6.96 16.26
C MET A 158 -0.32 6.00 16.89
N GLU A 159 -0.38 5.84 18.21
CA GLU A 159 0.48 4.88 18.90
C GLU A 159 0.32 3.45 18.37
N GLY A 160 1.43 2.80 18.07
CA GLY A 160 1.46 1.46 17.49
C GLY A 160 1.15 1.38 15.99
N PHE A 161 0.82 2.50 15.34
CA PHE A 161 0.64 2.58 13.89
C PHE A 161 1.96 2.86 13.18
N THR A 162 2.01 2.54 11.91
CA THR A 162 3.17 2.76 11.04
C THR A 162 2.73 3.29 9.67
N ASP A 163 3.62 3.96 8.99
CA ASP A 163 3.54 4.31 7.57
C ASP A 163 4.62 3.58 6.73
N TYR A 164 5.16 2.48 7.25
CA TYR A 164 6.22 1.71 6.60
C TYR A 164 5.88 1.29 5.17
N ALA A 165 4.61 1.09 4.84
CA ALA A 165 4.17 0.84 3.48
C ALA A 165 4.51 1.98 2.50
N PHE A 166 4.70 3.19 2.99
CA PHE A 166 5.05 4.40 2.22
C PHE A 166 6.52 4.77 2.32
N SER A 167 7.31 4.00 3.06
CA SER A 167 8.76 4.18 3.12
C SER A 167 9.44 3.69 1.84
N TYR A 168 10.41 4.46 1.35
CA TYR A 168 11.30 4.11 0.26
C TYR A 168 12.70 4.63 0.55
N LYS A 169 13.67 3.71 0.69
CA LYS A 169 15.07 4.01 1.06
C LYS A 169 15.19 4.82 2.35
N GLY A 170 14.33 4.50 3.34
CA GLY A 170 14.31 5.17 4.64
C GLY A 170 13.54 6.50 4.67
N GLU A 171 13.00 6.96 3.55
CA GLU A 171 12.19 8.17 3.48
C GLU A 171 10.71 7.85 3.33
N VAL A 172 9.84 8.49 4.12
CA VAL A 172 8.39 8.34 4.00
C VAL A 172 7.87 9.24 2.88
N LYS A 173 7.10 8.67 1.97
CA LYS A 173 6.45 9.37 0.85
C LYS A 173 4.96 9.55 1.13
N ASP A 174 4.35 10.59 0.55
CA ASP A 174 2.92 10.87 0.73
C ASP A 174 2.02 9.94 -0.10
N LYS A 175 2.61 9.19 -1.00
CA LYS A 175 1.92 8.22 -1.88
C LYS A 175 2.93 7.29 -2.54
N PHE A 176 2.43 6.19 -3.07
CA PHE A 176 3.13 5.38 -4.06
C PHE A 176 2.21 5.09 -5.24
N TYR A 177 2.78 4.63 -6.35
CA TYR A 177 2.02 4.23 -7.53
C TYR A 177 2.29 2.77 -7.84
N ILE A 178 1.24 2.04 -8.22
CA ILE A 178 1.34 0.64 -8.63
C ILE A 178 0.71 0.45 -10.01
N GLY A 179 1.31 -0.36 -10.86
CA GLY A 179 0.79 -0.66 -12.20
C GLY A 179 -0.61 -1.23 -12.16
N ALA A 180 -1.52 -0.65 -12.94
CA ALA A 180 -2.87 -1.18 -13.08
C ALA A 180 -2.87 -2.59 -13.67
N TYR A 181 -1.89 -2.91 -14.51
CA TYR A 181 -1.76 -4.19 -15.20
C TYR A 181 -0.52 -4.95 -14.78
N LEU A 182 -0.54 -6.27 -14.96
CA LEU A 182 0.66 -7.10 -14.92
C LEU A 182 1.69 -6.62 -15.95
N GLY A 183 2.96 -6.77 -15.61
CA GLY A 183 4.06 -6.21 -16.38
C GLY A 183 4.24 -6.82 -17.77
N TYR A 184 4.36 -5.95 -18.75
CA TYR A 184 4.83 -6.23 -20.10
C TYR A 184 6.24 -5.66 -20.27
N LYS A 185 7.22 -6.47 -20.66
CA LYS A 185 8.57 -5.99 -20.99
C LYS A 185 8.62 -5.57 -22.44
N ASP A 186 8.78 -4.28 -22.71
CA ASP A 186 8.82 -3.72 -24.04
C ASP A 186 10.14 -3.99 -24.79
N GLY A 187 10.20 -3.62 -26.09
CA GLY A 187 11.39 -3.80 -26.93
C GLY A 187 12.62 -3.01 -26.48
N ASN A 188 12.45 -2.03 -25.57
CA ASN A 188 13.53 -1.25 -24.95
C ASN A 188 13.98 -1.84 -23.61
N GLY A 189 13.43 -2.99 -23.22
CA GLY A 189 13.76 -3.67 -21.99
C GLY A 189 13.07 -3.11 -20.74
N LYS A 190 12.11 -2.20 -20.88
CA LYS A 190 11.38 -1.58 -19.78
C LYS A 190 10.16 -2.42 -19.38
N LEU A 191 9.93 -2.55 -18.10
CA LEU A 191 8.68 -3.10 -17.58
C LEU A 191 7.59 -2.03 -17.65
N ARG A 192 6.50 -2.34 -18.35
CA ARG A 192 5.41 -1.39 -18.62
C ARG A 192 4.09 -1.88 -18.01
N SER A 193 3.20 -0.96 -17.69
CA SER A 193 1.82 -1.22 -17.26
C SER A 193 0.84 -0.66 -18.30
N LEU A 194 0.48 -1.48 -19.29
CA LEU A 194 -0.31 -1.11 -20.47
C LEU A 194 -1.41 -2.13 -20.74
N THR A 195 -2.53 -1.67 -21.33
CA THR A 195 -3.62 -2.54 -21.78
C THR A 195 -3.28 -3.26 -23.08
N GLY A 196 -3.91 -4.41 -23.34
CA GLY A 196 -3.79 -5.18 -24.57
C GLY A 196 -2.40 -5.74 -24.83
N LYS A 197 -1.62 -5.98 -23.75
CA LYS A 197 -0.25 -6.51 -23.84
C LYS A 197 -0.16 -7.92 -23.31
N THR A 198 0.62 -8.73 -23.98
CA THR A 198 0.99 -10.06 -23.49
C THR A 198 1.88 -9.93 -22.26
N VAL A 199 1.43 -10.42 -21.12
CA VAL A 199 2.17 -10.39 -19.86
C VAL A 199 3.52 -11.11 -19.98
N THR A 200 4.57 -10.59 -19.33
CA THR A 200 5.91 -11.16 -19.45
C THR A 200 6.25 -12.03 -18.25
N GLY A 201 6.33 -13.34 -18.48
CA GLY A 201 6.93 -14.31 -17.57
C GLY A 201 8.39 -14.61 -17.91
N ASN A 202 8.94 -15.71 -17.42
CA ASN A 202 10.32 -16.17 -17.68
C ASN A 202 11.41 -15.13 -17.35
N MET A 203 11.18 -14.30 -16.34
CA MET A 203 12.17 -13.37 -15.80
C MET A 203 12.55 -13.79 -14.39
N THR A 204 13.84 -13.71 -14.05
CA THR A 204 14.26 -13.77 -12.64
C THR A 204 13.79 -12.51 -11.92
N ILE A 205 13.71 -12.54 -10.58
CA ILE A 205 13.35 -11.37 -9.77
C ILE A 205 14.29 -10.18 -10.06
N GLY A 206 15.60 -10.44 -10.22
CA GLY A 206 16.61 -9.41 -10.55
C GLY A 206 16.44 -8.85 -11.96
N ALA A 207 16.06 -9.69 -12.95
CA ALA A 207 15.78 -9.23 -14.32
C ALA A 207 14.50 -8.37 -14.37
N ALA A 208 13.48 -8.73 -13.62
CA ALA A 208 12.24 -7.95 -13.52
C ALA A 208 12.48 -6.59 -12.82
N ARG A 209 13.28 -6.57 -11.74
CA ARG A 209 13.74 -5.34 -11.07
C ARG A 209 14.48 -4.42 -12.03
N THR A 210 15.45 -4.97 -12.78
CA THR A 210 16.22 -4.21 -13.79
C THR A 210 15.29 -3.60 -14.85
N ALA A 211 14.31 -4.37 -15.33
CA ALA A 211 13.36 -3.88 -16.32
C ALA A 211 12.44 -2.76 -15.75
N ALA A 212 12.05 -2.84 -14.47
CA ALA A 212 11.30 -1.79 -13.81
C ALA A 212 12.14 -0.51 -13.66
N GLN A 213 13.38 -0.64 -13.16
CA GLN A 213 14.32 0.47 -12.96
C GLN A 213 14.76 1.13 -14.27
N ALA A 214 14.67 0.43 -15.40
CA ALA A 214 14.93 1.01 -16.74
C ALA A 214 13.96 2.16 -17.12
N ASN A 215 12.84 2.33 -16.39
CA ASN A 215 11.94 3.47 -16.54
C ASN A 215 12.48 4.76 -15.89
N GLY A 216 13.46 4.67 -14.99
CA GLY A 216 14.10 5.82 -14.34
C GLY A 216 14.14 5.68 -12.80
N ALA A 217 14.67 6.68 -12.14
CA ALA A 217 14.78 6.72 -10.69
C ALA A 217 13.39 6.65 -10.03
N GLY A 218 13.27 5.90 -8.94
CA GLY A 218 12.02 5.68 -8.21
C GLY A 218 11.12 4.57 -8.76
N TYR A 219 11.38 4.08 -9.99
CA TYR A 219 10.67 2.93 -10.52
C TYR A 219 11.26 1.63 -10.00
N GLU A 220 10.39 0.76 -9.52
CA GLU A 220 10.70 -0.57 -8.98
C GLU A 220 9.62 -1.58 -9.45
N GLN A 221 9.84 -2.86 -9.22
CA GLN A 221 8.73 -3.82 -9.24
C GLN A 221 8.01 -3.81 -7.89
N LEU A 222 6.87 -4.53 -7.79
CA LEU A 222 6.09 -4.63 -6.55
C LEU A 222 7.00 -4.99 -5.37
N ALA A 223 6.94 -4.18 -4.30
CA ALA A 223 7.70 -4.38 -3.07
C ALA A 223 6.80 -4.89 -1.94
N PHE A 224 7.39 -5.62 -0.99
CA PHE A 224 6.68 -6.30 0.09
C PHE A 224 5.90 -5.33 1.00
N ASN A 225 6.46 -4.17 1.32
CA ASN A 225 5.76 -3.17 2.11
C ASN A 225 4.55 -2.57 1.37
N LYS A 226 4.59 -2.46 0.02
CA LYS A 226 3.47 -2.01 -0.80
C LYS A 226 2.39 -3.09 -0.88
N LEU A 227 2.79 -4.37 -1.03
CA LEU A 227 1.88 -5.50 -0.98
C LEU A 227 1.15 -5.55 0.37
N THR A 228 1.86 -5.35 1.49
CA THR A 228 1.25 -5.28 2.83
C THR A 228 0.16 -4.21 2.91
N ALA A 229 0.40 -3.00 2.35
CA ALA A 229 -0.62 -1.96 2.29
C ALA A 229 -1.88 -2.41 1.55
N LEU A 230 -1.73 -3.07 0.39
CA LEU A 230 -2.86 -3.56 -0.40
C LEU A 230 -3.64 -4.65 0.34
N GLN A 231 -2.95 -5.56 1.05
CA GLN A 231 -3.58 -6.58 1.88
C GLN A 231 -4.34 -5.98 3.07
N VAL A 232 -3.81 -4.95 3.70
CA VAL A 232 -4.50 -4.18 4.75
C VAL A 232 -5.77 -3.53 4.19
N LEU A 233 -5.70 -2.86 3.03
CA LEU A 233 -6.86 -2.27 2.39
C LEU A 233 -7.90 -3.33 2.01
N TYR A 234 -7.45 -4.49 1.51
CA TYR A 234 -8.33 -5.59 1.18
C TYR A 234 -9.12 -6.07 2.41
N ILE A 235 -8.44 -6.41 3.51
CA ILE A 235 -9.12 -6.97 4.69
C ILE A 235 -10.07 -5.97 5.36
N VAL A 236 -9.71 -4.68 5.37
CA VAL A 236 -10.58 -3.63 5.90
C VAL A 236 -11.82 -3.45 5.01
N MET A 237 -11.68 -3.49 3.70
CA MET A 237 -12.78 -3.27 2.77
C MET A 237 -13.74 -4.46 2.69
N PHE A 238 -13.22 -5.69 2.64
CA PHE A 238 -14.01 -6.90 2.39
C PHE A 238 -14.38 -7.70 3.66
N LYS A 239 -13.65 -7.52 4.74
CA LYS A 239 -13.89 -8.24 6.01
C LYS A 239 -14.01 -9.76 5.81
N ASN A 240 -13.16 -10.34 4.95
CA ASN A 240 -13.21 -11.75 4.59
C ASN A 240 -11.80 -12.25 4.21
N LEU A 241 -11.36 -13.36 4.79
CA LEU A 241 -10.04 -13.93 4.53
C LEU A 241 -9.98 -14.72 3.20
N ASN A 242 -11.13 -15.15 2.66
CA ASN A 242 -11.23 -15.81 1.37
C ASN A 242 -11.50 -14.79 0.26
N SER A 243 -10.45 -14.35 -0.42
CA SER A 243 -10.55 -13.34 -1.46
C SER A 243 -11.34 -13.80 -2.69
N GLN A 244 -11.28 -15.08 -3.04
CA GLN A 244 -12.06 -15.63 -4.15
C GLN A 244 -13.57 -15.62 -3.85
N ALA A 245 -13.96 -15.86 -2.61
CA ALA A 245 -15.36 -15.78 -2.20
C ALA A 245 -15.87 -14.34 -2.13
N ALA A 246 -15.04 -13.40 -1.64
CA ALA A 246 -15.43 -12.01 -1.40
C ALA A 246 -15.36 -11.14 -2.66
N LEU A 247 -14.28 -11.24 -3.44
CA LEU A 247 -14.04 -10.41 -4.63
C LEU A 247 -14.35 -11.17 -5.94
N GLY A 248 -13.90 -12.40 -6.05
CA GLY A 248 -14.08 -13.23 -7.25
C GLY A 248 -12.95 -14.22 -7.43
N GLN A 249 -13.17 -15.23 -8.28
CA GLN A 249 -12.21 -16.32 -8.47
C GLN A 249 -10.86 -15.84 -9.03
N GLY A 250 -10.86 -14.85 -9.90
CA GLY A 250 -9.68 -14.46 -10.67
C GLY A 250 -9.34 -15.45 -11.79
N TYR A 251 -8.39 -15.09 -12.63
CA TYR A 251 -7.95 -15.93 -13.74
C TYR A 251 -7.01 -17.04 -13.23
N THR A 252 -7.58 -18.07 -12.62
CA THR A 252 -6.85 -19.09 -11.83
C THR A 252 -7.07 -20.53 -12.27
N SER A 253 -7.99 -20.79 -13.21
CA SER A 253 -8.36 -22.15 -13.65
C SER A 253 -8.30 -22.28 -15.17
N ALA A 254 -7.18 -21.84 -15.76
CA ALA A 254 -6.92 -21.87 -17.19
C ALA A 254 -5.65 -22.67 -17.52
N SER A 255 -5.41 -22.94 -18.80
CA SER A 255 -4.21 -23.65 -19.27
C SER A 255 -3.06 -22.73 -19.66
N ASN A 256 -3.31 -21.41 -19.78
CA ASN A 256 -2.30 -20.42 -20.15
C ASN A 256 -2.67 -19.05 -19.59
N TYR A 257 -1.72 -18.14 -19.55
CA TYR A 257 -1.96 -16.73 -19.25
C TYR A 257 -2.74 -16.02 -20.36
N ARG A 258 -3.26 -14.84 -20.04
CA ARG A 258 -3.94 -13.96 -21.00
C ARG A 258 -3.33 -12.57 -21.01
N ASP A 259 -3.66 -11.80 -22.04
CA ASP A 259 -3.30 -10.41 -22.20
C ASP A 259 -4.01 -9.51 -21.18
N THR A 260 -3.42 -8.36 -20.89
CA THR A 260 -3.94 -7.31 -20.02
C THR A 260 -5.13 -6.57 -20.65
N GLY A 261 -5.93 -5.87 -19.82
CA GLY A 261 -6.98 -4.96 -20.31
C GLY A 261 -8.40 -5.54 -20.24
N ALA A 262 -8.59 -6.71 -19.65
CA ALA A 262 -9.92 -7.31 -19.54
C ALA A 262 -10.89 -6.50 -18.67
N THR A 263 -10.40 -5.55 -17.88
CA THR A 263 -11.18 -4.78 -16.92
C THR A 263 -11.14 -3.26 -17.13
N ASP A 264 -10.71 -2.77 -18.30
CA ASP A 264 -10.56 -1.33 -18.57
C ASP A 264 -11.82 -0.51 -18.31
N ALA A 265 -13.00 -1.07 -18.62
CA ALA A 265 -14.31 -0.45 -18.43
C ALA A 265 -15.14 -1.16 -17.35
N LYS A 266 -14.50 -1.60 -16.25
CA LYS A 266 -15.16 -2.33 -15.16
C LYS A 266 -15.11 -1.61 -13.80
N GLY A 267 -14.84 -0.32 -13.80
CA GLY A 267 -14.68 0.44 -12.56
C GLY A 267 -13.37 0.14 -11.84
N MET A 268 -13.25 0.61 -10.62
CA MET A 268 -12.04 0.43 -9.79
C MET A 268 -11.95 -0.95 -9.12
N THR A 269 -13.08 -1.64 -8.97
CA THR A 269 -13.11 -2.98 -8.37
C THR A 269 -14.12 -3.85 -9.12
N TYR A 270 -13.69 -5.05 -9.45
CA TYR A 270 -14.49 -5.99 -10.23
C TYR A 270 -14.08 -7.43 -9.91
N GLY A 271 -15.02 -8.34 -9.91
CA GLY A 271 -14.80 -9.77 -9.78
C GLY A 271 -15.93 -10.60 -10.35
N THR A 272 -15.63 -11.85 -10.67
CA THR A 272 -16.60 -12.84 -11.18
C THR A 272 -16.22 -14.23 -10.70
N ASN A 273 -17.21 -15.12 -10.59
CA ASN A 273 -17.06 -16.51 -10.18
C ASN A 273 -17.41 -17.49 -11.31
N THR A 274 -17.30 -17.09 -12.56
CA THR A 274 -17.53 -17.98 -13.70
C THR A 274 -16.25 -18.77 -13.99
N ALA A 275 -16.13 -19.95 -13.41
CA ALA A 275 -14.96 -20.81 -13.57
C ALA A 275 -14.58 -21.05 -15.05
N ASN A 276 -13.30 -20.88 -15.38
CA ASN A 276 -12.72 -21.10 -16.72
C ASN A 276 -13.27 -20.19 -17.84
N SER A 277 -13.89 -19.05 -17.52
CA SER A 277 -14.27 -18.11 -18.56
C SER A 277 -13.16 -17.09 -18.82
N ALA A 278 -13.11 -16.57 -20.04
CA ALA A 278 -12.23 -15.46 -20.41
C ALA A 278 -12.53 -14.16 -19.61
N ASN A 279 -13.59 -14.18 -18.81
CA ASN A 279 -14.05 -13.08 -17.97
C ASN A 279 -13.70 -13.27 -16.48
N ASP A 280 -13.05 -14.38 -16.12
CA ASP A 280 -12.57 -14.60 -14.75
C ASP A 280 -11.36 -13.69 -14.49
N THR A 281 -11.64 -12.47 -14.18
CA THR A 281 -10.66 -11.44 -13.83
C THR A 281 -11.08 -10.80 -12.54
N VAL A 282 -10.11 -10.50 -11.70
CA VAL A 282 -10.33 -9.62 -10.56
C VAL A 282 -9.63 -8.31 -10.80
N LYS A 283 -10.27 -7.23 -10.35
CA LYS A 283 -9.67 -5.90 -10.25
C LYS A 283 -9.92 -5.39 -8.85
N PHE A 284 -8.87 -5.05 -8.15
CA PHE A 284 -8.94 -4.52 -6.80
C PHE A 284 -8.34 -3.12 -6.76
N LEU A 285 -9.16 -2.12 -6.44
CA LEU A 285 -8.76 -0.69 -6.37
C LEU A 285 -7.99 -0.23 -7.62
N GLY A 286 -8.45 -0.62 -8.81
CA GLY A 286 -7.84 -0.30 -10.09
C GLY A 286 -6.74 -1.27 -10.55
N ILE A 287 -6.34 -2.22 -9.74
CA ILE A 287 -5.28 -3.19 -10.01
C ILE A 287 -5.92 -4.44 -10.63
N GLU A 288 -5.82 -4.60 -11.96
CA GLU A 288 -6.25 -5.79 -12.68
C GLU A 288 -5.36 -6.98 -12.34
N ASP A 289 -5.94 -8.17 -12.26
CA ASP A 289 -5.25 -9.39 -11.84
C ASP A 289 -4.42 -9.15 -10.56
N PHE A 290 -5.07 -8.59 -9.52
CA PHE A 290 -4.45 -8.44 -8.20
C PHE A 290 -3.92 -9.79 -7.73
N TYR A 291 -4.64 -10.85 -8.04
CA TYR A 291 -4.20 -12.25 -7.99
C TYR A 291 -4.71 -13.01 -9.22
N GLY A 292 -4.08 -14.15 -9.53
CA GLY A 292 -4.33 -14.92 -10.74
C GLY A 292 -3.55 -14.40 -11.95
N ASN A 293 -3.76 -15.00 -13.11
CA ASN A 293 -3.08 -14.81 -14.39
C ASN A 293 -1.57 -15.17 -14.30
N LEU A 294 -0.70 -14.35 -13.74
CA LEU A 294 0.67 -14.72 -13.35
C LEU A 294 0.91 -14.40 -11.88
N CYS A 295 1.69 -15.25 -11.21
CA CYS A 295 2.33 -14.87 -9.97
C CYS A 295 3.18 -13.63 -10.18
N GLN A 296 3.38 -12.82 -9.14
CA GLN A 296 4.13 -11.58 -9.21
C GLN A 296 5.34 -11.67 -8.30
N TRP A 297 6.55 -11.44 -8.83
CA TRP A 297 7.74 -11.25 -8.00
C TRP A 297 7.51 -10.10 -7.03
N VAL A 298 7.99 -10.25 -5.80
CA VAL A 298 7.90 -9.24 -4.75
C VAL A 298 9.29 -8.95 -4.19
N ASP A 299 9.79 -7.76 -4.42
CA ASP A 299 11.05 -7.29 -3.84
C ASP A 299 10.91 -6.92 -2.37
N GLY A 300 12.05 -6.83 -1.69
CA GLY A 300 12.09 -6.39 -0.29
C GLY A 300 11.71 -7.47 0.73
N PHE A 301 11.62 -8.75 0.32
CA PHE A 301 11.42 -9.88 1.22
C PHE A 301 12.29 -11.06 0.80
N ILE A 302 13.12 -11.56 1.70
CA ILE A 302 13.89 -12.80 1.53
C ILE A 302 13.77 -13.62 2.80
N SER A 303 13.39 -14.89 2.67
CA SER A 303 13.28 -15.83 3.79
C SER A 303 14.41 -16.82 3.78
N GLY A 304 14.87 -17.26 4.95
CA GLY A 304 15.82 -18.35 5.13
C GLY A 304 16.20 -18.56 6.59
N SER A 305 16.47 -19.79 7.00
CA SER A 305 16.93 -20.14 8.37
C SER A 305 16.06 -19.56 9.50
N ASN A 306 14.74 -19.58 9.35
CA ASN A 306 13.75 -18.97 10.25
C ASN A 306 13.87 -17.46 10.41
N ILE A 307 14.49 -16.79 9.45
CA ILE A 307 14.63 -15.33 9.40
C ILE A 307 13.91 -14.81 8.17
N ALA A 308 13.14 -13.74 8.32
CA ALA A 308 12.69 -12.90 7.24
C ALA A 308 13.57 -11.66 7.18
N LYS A 309 14.14 -11.38 6.03
CA LYS A 309 14.88 -10.15 5.76
C LYS A 309 13.99 -9.25 4.92
N ILE A 310 13.79 -8.01 5.38
CA ILE A 310 12.93 -7.04 4.71
C ILE A 310 13.65 -5.73 4.42
N ALA A 311 13.24 -5.07 3.34
CA ALA A 311 13.73 -3.75 2.96
C ALA A 311 12.63 -2.92 2.30
N ASP A 312 12.79 -1.60 2.35
CA ASP A 312 11.91 -0.63 1.71
C ASP A 312 12.53 0.02 0.45
N GLY A 313 13.70 -0.46 0.04
CA GLY A 313 14.45 -0.01 -1.14
C GLY A 313 15.82 -0.67 -1.23
N ASN A 314 16.65 -0.25 -2.21
CA ASN A 314 17.97 -0.86 -2.47
C ASN A 314 17.88 -2.39 -2.64
N PHE A 315 16.82 -2.83 -3.32
CA PHE A 315 16.49 -4.25 -3.45
C PHE A 315 17.60 -5.04 -4.15
N ASN A 316 17.84 -6.26 -3.66
CA ASN A 316 18.86 -7.15 -4.19
C ASN A 316 18.45 -8.63 -4.00
N ASP A 317 19.21 -9.54 -4.60
CA ASP A 317 18.89 -10.96 -4.67
C ASP A 317 19.33 -11.77 -3.45
N THR A 318 20.07 -11.16 -2.51
CA THR A 318 20.70 -11.85 -1.36
C THR A 318 20.14 -11.40 -0.02
N GLY A 319 19.41 -10.28 0.03
CA GLY A 319 19.02 -9.62 1.27
C GLY A 319 20.20 -9.03 2.02
N ALA A 320 21.28 -8.65 1.31
CA ALA A 320 22.35 -7.85 1.90
C ALA A 320 21.78 -6.49 2.33
N ASP A 321 22.15 -6.08 3.54
CA ASP A 321 21.69 -4.82 4.17
C ASP A 321 20.19 -4.73 4.47
N TYR A 322 19.44 -5.84 4.31
CA TYR A 322 18.05 -5.92 4.72
C TYR A 322 17.93 -6.08 6.24
N GLU A 323 16.90 -5.49 6.82
CA GLU A 323 16.57 -5.67 8.25
C GLU A 323 16.12 -7.11 8.51
N SER A 324 16.71 -7.76 9.51
CA SER A 324 16.42 -9.16 9.85
C SER A 324 15.41 -9.26 10.98
N HIS A 325 14.36 -10.06 10.76
CA HIS A 325 13.31 -10.36 11.72
C HIS A 325 13.24 -11.86 11.97
N ALA A 326 13.04 -12.26 13.23
CA ALA A 326 12.76 -13.65 13.55
C ALA A 326 11.42 -14.06 12.92
N ARG A 327 11.46 -15.09 12.10
CA ARG A 327 10.27 -15.72 11.54
C ARG A 327 9.84 -16.85 12.45
N MET A 328 8.56 -16.91 12.79
CA MET A 328 8.08 -17.83 13.83
C MET A 328 7.69 -19.20 13.31
N GLY A 329 7.25 -19.35 12.05
CA GLY A 329 6.72 -20.59 11.52
C GLY A 329 7.26 -20.98 10.15
N THR A 330 6.90 -22.19 9.73
CA THR A 330 7.07 -22.71 8.38
C THR A 330 5.71 -23.16 7.85
N VAL A 331 5.47 -22.93 6.57
CA VAL A 331 4.30 -23.47 5.85
C VAL A 331 4.84 -24.29 4.69
N ASN A 332 4.47 -25.57 4.62
CA ASN A 332 4.97 -26.48 3.61
C ASN A 332 3.85 -26.87 2.67
N TRP A 333 3.71 -26.15 1.55
CA TRP A 333 2.72 -26.40 0.50
C TRP A 333 1.33 -26.71 1.08
N SER A 334 0.77 -25.72 1.78
CA SER A 334 -0.49 -25.86 2.50
C SER A 334 -1.31 -24.58 2.42
N TYR A 335 -2.60 -24.69 2.60
CA TYR A 335 -3.45 -23.51 2.81
C TYR A 335 -3.06 -22.82 4.13
N ILE A 336 -2.94 -21.51 4.10
CA ILE A 336 -2.51 -20.69 5.23
C ILE A 336 -3.60 -20.71 6.30
N LYS A 337 -3.21 -21.16 7.50
CA LYS A 337 -4.09 -21.13 8.66
C LYS A 337 -3.91 -19.89 9.49
N ASP A 338 -2.67 -19.45 9.68
CA ASP A 338 -2.33 -18.32 10.53
C ASP A 338 -1.13 -17.55 9.97
N VAL A 339 -1.02 -16.27 10.34
CA VAL A 339 0.01 -15.34 9.90
C VAL A 339 0.79 -14.75 11.07
N VAL A 340 1.98 -14.19 10.83
CA VAL A 340 2.80 -13.53 11.86
C VAL A 340 2.06 -12.35 12.48
N ALA A 341 1.40 -11.53 11.66
CA ALA A 341 0.64 -10.36 12.09
C ALA A 341 1.51 -9.30 12.79
N ASP A 342 2.36 -8.66 12.04
CA ASP A 342 3.28 -7.61 12.49
C ASP A 342 3.29 -6.44 11.49
N ASN A 343 3.53 -5.22 11.95
CA ASN A 343 3.55 -4.02 11.10
C ASN A 343 4.53 -4.09 9.93
N LYS A 344 5.67 -4.76 10.11
CA LYS A 344 6.71 -4.90 9.09
C LYS A 344 6.63 -6.21 8.32
N LEU A 345 6.26 -7.31 9.00
CA LEU A 345 6.13 -8.64 8.40
C LEU A 345 4.73 -8.89 7.82
N GLY A 346 3.79 -7.97 8.02
CA GLY A 346 2.46 -8.04 7.43
C GLY A 346 1.75 -9.37 7.70
N PHE A 347 1.25 -9.96 6.64
CA PHE A 347 0.55 -11.25 6.63
C PHE A 347 1.47 -12.42 6.25
N THR A 348 2.75 -12.35 6.58
CA THR A 348 3.68 -13.48 6.36
C THR A 348 3.11 -14.76 7.00
N PRO A 349 3.00 -15.87 6.25
CA PRO A 349 2.45 -17.12 6.78
C PRO A 349 3.23 -17.64 8.00
N ASN A 350 2.50 -18.07 9.03
CA ASN A 350 3.05 -18.62 10.26
C ASN A 350 2.76 -20.13 10.39
N THR A 351 1.53 -20.54 10.10
CA THR A 351 1.15 -21.96 10.11
C THR A 351 0.28 -22.33 8.92
N GLY A 352 0.43 -23.56 8.42
CA GLY A 352 -0.46 -24.19 7.44
C GLY A 352 -1.55 -25.02 8.12
N GLY A 353 -2.40 -25.66 7.31
CA GLY A 353 -3.49 -26.53 7.78
C GLY A 353 -4.88 -25.96 7.60
N GLY A 354 -5.03 -24.89 6.81
CA GLY A 354 -6.30 -24.44 6.27
C GLY A 354 -6.78 -25.32 5.11
N SER A 355 -7.79 -24.85 4.41
CA SER A 355 -8.36 -25.45 3.21
C SER A 355 -8.86 -24.37 2.24
N THR A 356 -9.38 -24.74 1.09
CA THR A 356 -10.00 -23.82 0.11
C THR A 356 -11.18 -22.99 0.66
N THR A 357 -11.69 -23.34 1.83
CA THR A 357 -12.87 -22.71 2.44
C THR A 357 -12.66 -22.32 3.89
N THR A 358 -11.45 -22.49 4.43
CA THR A 358 -11.17 -22.21 5.84
C THR A 358 -9.96 -21.32 6.01
N TYR A 359 -9.98 -20.47 7.05
CA TYR A 359 -8.94 -19.50 7.40
C TYR A 359 -8.66 -18.54 6.23
N TYR A 360 -7.41 -18.38 5.76
CA TYR A 360 -7.07 -17.48 4.66
C TYR A 360 -7.47 -18.04 3.28
N ALA A 361 -7.80 -19.33 3.20
CA ALA A 361 -8.18 -20.05 1.98
C ALA A 361 -7.17 -19.95 0.82
N ASP A 362 -6.03 -19.34 1.02
CA ASP A 362 -4.96 -19.15 0.06
C ASP A 362 -3.78 -20.08 0.35
N TYR A 363 -3.08 -20.50 -0.71
CA TYR A 363 -1.96 -21.44 -0.61
C TYR A 363 -0.66 -20.73 -0.25
N GLY A 364 0.17 -21.40 0.54
CA GLY A 364 1.43 -20.85 0.99
C GLY A 364 2.57 -21.84 1.04
N TYR A 365 3.76 -21.32 0.89
CA TYR A 365 5.01 -22.00 1.18
C TYR A 365 6.03 -21.01 1.74
N ILE A 366 6.61 -21.33 2.87
CA ILE A 366 7.76 -20.64 3.42
C ILE A 366 8.63 -21.64 4.17
N GLY A 367 9.75 -22.01 3.57
CA GLY A 367 10.70 -23.00 4.08
C GLY A 367 11.90 -22.37 4.80
N ASN A 368 12.91 -23.18 5.09
CA ASN A 368 14.14 -22.75 5.77
C ASN A 368 15.30 -22.40 4.82
N SER A 369 15.15 -22.68 3.52
CA SER A 369 16.14 -22.29 2.51
C SER A 369 16.05 -20.80 2.22
N ALA A 370 17.17 -20.18 1.82
CA ALA A 370 17.15 -18.81 1.33
C ALA A 370 16.34 -18.72 0.03
N CYS A 371 15.27 -17.93 0.03
CA CYS A 371 14.35 -17.84 -1.09
C CYS A 371 13.71 -16.44 -1.19
N VAL A 372 13.30 -16.10 -2.42
CA VAL A 372 12.61 -14.85 -2.77
C VAL A 372 11.10 -15.10 -2.83
N LEU A 373 10.34 -14.04 -2.66
CA LEU A 373 8.88 -14.08 -2.60
C LEU A 373 8.24 -13.89 -3.97
N TYR A 374 7.21 -14.69 -4.25
CA TYR A 374 6.19 -14.38 -5.25
C TYR A 374 4.77 -14.55 -4.68
N PHE A 375 3.84 -13.80 -5.25
CA PHE A 375 2.52 -13.52 -4.70
C PHE A 375 1.40 -13.75 -5.72
N GLY A 376 0.18 -14.02 -5.24
CA GLY A 376 -1.09 -13.90 -5.97
C GLY A 376 -1.59 -15.19 -6.62
N GLY A 377 -0.72 -16.13 -6.91
CA GLY A 377 -1.07 -17.31 -7.72
C GLY A 377 -1.13 -16.98 -9.22
N TYR A 378 -1.27 -18.02 -10.05
CA TYR A 378 -1.26 -17.90 -11.51
C TYR A 378 -2.48 -18.60 -12.13
N TYR A 379 -2.61 -18.58 -13.46
CA TYR A 379 -3.72 -19.15 -14.21
C TYR A 379 -4.02 -20.64 -13.91
N GLY A 380 -3.08 -21.39 -13.33
CA GLY A 380 -3.25 -22.80 -12.94
C GLY A 380 -3.36 -23.05 -11.43
N SER A 381 -3.41 -22.00 -10.59
CA SER A 381 -3.42 -22.15 -9.12
C SER A 381 -4.76 -22.58 -8.53
N GLY A 382 -5.86 -22.51 -9.32
CA GLY A 382 -7.19 -22.89 -8.87
C GLY A 382 -7.64 -22.11 -7.63
N ALA A 383 -8.25 -22.79 -6.69
CA ALA A 383 -8.72 -22.23 -5.44
C ALA A 383 -7.61 -21.81 -4.46
N GLY A 384 -6.34 -22.10 -4.76
CA GLY A 384 -5.23 -21.70 -3.91
C GLY A 384 -4.75 -20.27 -4.14
N ALA A 385 -5.10 -19.62 -5.27
CA ALA A 385 -4.74 -18.24 -5.55
C ALA A 385 -5.55 -17.28 -4.68
N GLY A 386 -4.99 -16.09 -4.39
CA GLY A 386 -5.74 -15.05 -3.69
C GLY A 386 -4.88 -13.95 -3.11
N ALA A 387 -5.52 -13.05 -2.36
CA ALA A 387 -4.91 -11.85 -1.80
C ALA A 387 -3.84 -12.13 -0.73
N PHE A 388 -3.79 -13.35 -0.19
CA PHE A 388 -2.81 -13.77 0.81
C PHE A 388 -1.91 -14.91 0.31
N TYR A 389 -2.01 -15.30 -0.98
CA TYR A 389 -1.09 -16.29 -1.57
C TYR A 389 0.36 -15.84 -1.38
N PHE A 390 1.19 -16.72 -0.80
CA PHE A 390 2.53 -16.34 -0.39
C PHE A 390 3.47 -17.55 -0.58
N VAL A 391 4.35 -17.47 -1.57
CA VAL A 391 5.28 -18.58 -1.82
C VAL A 391 6.73 -18.08 -1.89
N CYS A 392 7.56 -18.73 -1.09
CA CYS A 392 8.98 -18.49 -0.94
C CYS A 392 9.71 -19.85 -1.00
N ASP A 393 9.80 -20.41 -2.21
CA ASP A 393 10.32 -21.75 -2.46
C ASP A 393 11.53 -21.80 -3.38
N CYS A 394 11.85 -20.70 -4.06
CA CYS A 394 12.90 -20.66 -5.06
C CYS A 394 13.94 -19.56 -4.81
N SER A 395 15.15 -19.80 -5.32
CA SER A 395 16.22 -18.79 -5.31
C SER A 395 15.97 -17.67 -6.31
N ALA A 396 16.68 -16.55 -6.16
CA ALA A 396 16.58 -15.40 -7.06
C ALA A 396 17.00 -15.69 -8.52
N SER A 397 17.67 -16.80 -8.78
CA SER A 397 18.09 -17.23 -10.13
C SER A 397 17.00 -17.97 -10.94
N VAL A 398 15.87 -18.27 -10.31
CA VAL A 398 14.78 -18.99 -10.96
C VAL A 398 13.97 -18.07 -11.87
N ALA A 399 13.54 -18.59 -13.01
CA ALA A 399 12.63 -17.94 -13.94
C ALA A 399 11.59 -18.95 -14.42
N TYR A 400 10.33 -18.73 -14.06
CA TYR A 400 9.21 -19.56 -14.49
C TYR A 400 8.26 -18.80 -15.42
N SER A 401 7.66 -19.50 -16.39
CA SER A 401 6.71 -18.91 -17.34
C SER A 401 5.46 -18.33 -16.66
N TYR A 402 5.11 -18.85 -15.50
CA TYR A 402 3.95 -18.44 -14.72
C TYR A 402 4.26 -17.39 -13.64
N ILE A 403 5.49 -16.84 -13.60
CA ILE A 403 5.84 -15.74 -12.71
C ILE A 403 6.26 -14.54 -13.55
N GLY A 404 5.55 -13.43 -13.38
CA GLY A 404 5.81 -12.13 -13.96
C GLY A 404 6.15 -11.10 -12.88
N ALA A 405 5.91 -9.83 -13.19
CA ALA A 405 6.16 -8.73 -12.28
C ALA A 405 5.08 -7.66 -12.45
N ARG A 406 5.03 -6.68 -11.55
CA ARG A 406 4.18 -5.50 -11.65
C ARG A 406 5.01 -4.26 -11.42
N LEU A 407 4.84 -3.25 -12.29
CA LEU A 407 5.53 -1.97 -12.16
C LEU A 407 5.05 -1.23 -10.90
N CYS A 408 5.97 -0.59 -10.21
CA CYS A 408 5.71 0.27 -9.07
C CYS A 408 6.56 1.55 -9.16
N PHE A 409 6.10 2.65 -8.58
CA PHE A 409 6.89 3.85 -8.39
C PHE A 409 6.80 4.27 -6.93
N CYS A 410 7.96 4.44 -6.31
CA CYS A 410 8.11 4.69 -4.88
C CYS A 410 8.90 5.98 -4.59
N GLY A 411 9.36 6.67 -5.63
CA GLY A 411 10.25 7.83 -5.55
C GLY A 411 9.59 9.15 -5.15
#